data_ea561c79818ee26be659689edcefc2f0
#
_entry.id   ea561c79818ee26be659689edcefc2f0
#
_cell.length_a   1.000
_cell.length_b   1.000
_cell.length_c   1.000
_cell.angle_alpha   90.00
_cell.angle_beta   90.00
_cell.angle_gamma   90.00
#
_symmetry.space_group_name_H-M   'P 1'
#
loop_
_entity.id
_entity.type
_entity.pdbx_description
1 polymer ?
#
loop_
_entity_poly.entity_id
_entity_poly.type
_entity_poly.pdbx_seq_one_letter_code
_entity_poly.pdbx_strand_id
1 'polypeptide(L)'
;MTMWTPETEWPEEPGEHRRVLAHLADHAGFFDPRRPLHLARAPGRLDVMGGIADYSGALVLEMPIAAATWLAAQAREAPEIVIESGDMRALGAEPTVRLPLAEIVPDAPLTYARAHALLTADPRRAWAAYAAGALVVLHAELGRRLPHGLGLLVWSEVPVGKGLSSSAALEVATLEAVAPLMGGAIADRDLALLAQKVENFVVGAPCGVMDQMTSALGRRDHLLELVCQPAEVTGQLRVPDDIEFVGLDSGIRHAVTGADYGTVRAAAFMGYRMIAASAGAAA
;
A
#
# COMPACT_ATOMS: atom_id res chain seq x y z
N MET A 1 18.92 22.28 -14.89
CA MET A 1 18.32 21.72 -16.13
C MET A 1 17.43 20.59 -15.69
N THR A 2 16.12 20.80 -15.66
CA THR A 2 15.13 19.86 -15.12
C THR A 2 15.09 18.65 -16.06
N MET A 3 15.51 17.48 -15.58
CA MET A 3 15.59 16.24 -16.37
C MET A 3 14.21 15.60 -16.66
N TRP A 4 13.16 16.08 -16.02
CA TRP A 4 11.81 15.52 -16.11
C TRP A 4 10.84 16.60 -16.53
N THR A 5 10.20 16.46 -17.70
CA THR A 5 9.08 17.32 -18.11
C THR A 5 7.81 16.69 -17.60
N PRO A 6 7.02 17.37 -16.77
CA PRO A 6 5.79 16.80 -16.25
C PRO A 6 4.68 16.90 -17.29
N GLU A 7 4.31 15.79 -17.90
CA GLU A 7 2.96 15.58 -18.45
C GLU A 7 2.00 14.99 -17.40
N THR A 8 2.44 14.93 -16.15
CA THR A 8 1.71 14.36 -15.02
C THR A 8 0.93 15.46 -14.31
N GLU A 9 -0.30 15.16 -13.91
CA GLU A 9 -1.02 15.94 -12.90
C GLU A 9 -0.23 15.88 -11.60
N TRP A 10 0.45 16.97 -11.27
CA TRP A 10 1.24 17.09 -10.05
C TRP A 10 0.33 17.37 -8.86
N PRO A 11 0.72 16.95 -7.64
CA PRO A 11 0.00 17.31 -6.43
C PRO A 11 -0.23 18.83 -6.36
N GLU A 12 -1.39 19.23 -5.89
CA GLU A 12 -1.81 20.63 -5.83
C GLU A 12 -0.95 21.52 -4.92
N GLU A 13 -0.10 20.92 -4.07
CA GLU A 13 0.76 21.62 -3.13
C GLU A 13 2.13 21.94 -3.75
N PRO A 14 2.48 23.23 -4.00
CA PRO A 14 3.76 23.60 -4.59
C PRO A 14 4.99 23.13 -3.80
N GLY A 15 4.84 22.90 -2.49
CA GLY A 15 5.89 22.40 -1.61
C GLY A 15 6.18 20.91 -1.80
N GLU A 16 5.17 20.09 -2.01
CA GLU A 16 5.31 18.65 -2.28
C GLU A 16 6.04 18.39 -3.59
N HIS A 17 5.64 19.07 -4.64
CA HIS A 17 6.30 18.99 -5.95
C HIS A 17 7.82 19.20 -5.84
N ARG A 18 8.24 20.24 -5.11
CA ARG A 18 9.67 20.53 -4.92
C ARG A 18 10.40 19.41 -4.17
N ARG A 19 9.77 18.85 -3.13
CA ARG A 19 10.35 17.72 -2.37
C ARG A 19 10.52 16.47 -3.23
N VAL A 20 9.50 16.15 -4.03
CA VAL A 20 9.54 15.01 -4.97
C VAL A 20 10.66 15.17 -5.97
N LEU A 21 10.77 16.34 -6.62
CA LEU A 21 11.83 16.62 -7.60
C LEU A 21 13.22 16.56 -6.97
N ALA A 22 13.40 17.08 -5.75
CA ALA A 22 14.66 16.99 -5.03
C ALA A 22 15.03 15.53 -4.76
N HIS A 23 14.08 14.72 -4.27
CA HIS A 23 14.33 13.31 -3.99
C HIS A 23 14.68 12.51 -5.26
N LEU A 24 13.99 12.75 -6.36
CA LEU A 24 14.32 12.14 -7.66
C LEU A 24 15.71 12.59 -8.17
N ALA A 25 16.08 13.85 -7.95
CA ALA A 25 17.39 14.36 -8.33
C ALA A 25 18.53 13.71 -7.53
N ASP A 26 18.33 13.47 -6.24
CA ASP A 26 19.29 12.77 -5.38
C ASP A 26 19.51 11.31 -5.83
N HIS A 27 18.52 10.73 -6.53
CA HIS A 27 18.55 9.37 -7.08
C HIS A 27 18.64 9.36 -8.63
N ALA A 28 19.18 10.40 -9.24
CA ALA A 28 19.22 10.57 -10.71
C ALA A 28 19.86 9.38 -11.45
N GLY A 29 20.80 8.66 -10.82
CA GLY A 29 21.43 7.46 -11.40
C GLY A 29 20.56 6.19 -11.36
N PHE A 30 19.43 6.20 -10.65
CA PHE A 30 18.52 5.06 -10.54
C PHE A 30 17.62 4.90 -11.76
N PHE A 31 17.25 6.01 -12.41
CA PHE A 31 16.37 6.05 -13.57
C PHE A 31 17.07 6.51 -14.85
N ASP A 32 16.59 6.03 -16.00
CA ASP A 32 16.98 6.55 -17.32
C ASP A 32 16.11 7.77 -17.66
N PRO A 33 16.70 8.99 -17.80
CA PRO A 33 15.94 10.22 -18.06
C PRO A 33 15.22 10.25 -19.41
N ARG A 34 15.52 9.28 -20.30
CA ARG A 34 14.89 9.17 -21.63
C ARG A 34 13.65 8.29 -21.63
N ARG A 35 13.33 7.65 -20.50
CA ARG A 35 12.19 6.74 -20.36
C ARG A 35 11.09 7.36 -19.50
N PRO A 36 9.83 7.06 -19.79
CA PRO A 36 8.72 7.48 -18.92
C PRO A 36 8.94 7.05 -17.47
N LEU A 37 8.57 7.91 -16.55
CA LEU A 37 8.54 7.65 -15.11
C LEU A 37 7.10 7.73 -14.62
N HIS A 38 6.64 6.69 -13.95
CA HIS A 38 5.34 6.67 -13.30
C HIS A 38 5.54 7.01 -11.83
N LEU A 39 4.82 8.02 -11.38
CA LEU A 39 4.89 8.49 -9.99
C LEU A 39 3.52 8.32 -9.35
N ALA A 40 3.47 7.72 -8.17
CA ALA A 40 2.26 7.58 -7.38
C ALA A 40 2.46 8.14 -5.97
N ARG A 41 1.35 8.57 -5.36
CA ARG A 41 1.29 9.07 -3.99
C ARG A 41 0.09 8.45 -3.27
N ALA A 42 0.32 7.73 -2.21
CA ALA A 42 -0.74 7.17 -1.39
C ALA A 42 -0.60 7.64 0.07
N PRO A 43 -1.63 8.25 0.67
CA PRO A 43 -1.59 8.73 2.03
C PRO A 43 -1.61 7.59 3.05
N GLY A 44 -1.02 7.85 4.22
CA GLY A 44 -1.39 7.10 5.41
C GLY A 44 -2.79 7.47 5.89
N ARG A 45 -3.27 6.83 6.95
CA ARG A 45 -4.58 7.13 7.51
C ARG A 45 -4.56 7.21 9.04
N LEU A 46 -5.48 8.00 9.58
CA LEU A 46 -5.85 8.00 10.98
C LEU A 46 -7.19 7.28 11.12
N ASP A 47 -7.23 6.22 11.94
CA ASP A 47 -8.45 5.51 12.29
C ASP A 47 -9.24 6.36 13.30
N VAL A 48 -10.33 6.96 12.83
CA VAL A 48 -11.19 7.84 13.66
C VAL A 48 -12.25 7.02 14.38
N MET A 49 -12.84 6.05 13.68
CA MET A 49 -13.85 5.15 14.23
C MET A 49 -13.87 3.85 13.42
N GLY A 50 -12.99 2.94 13.75
CA GLY A 50 -12.82 1.68 13.03
C GLY A 50 -12.32 0.57 13.95
N GLY A 51 -11.02 0.39 14.06
CA GLY A 51 -10.41 -0.66 14.86
C GLY A 51 -10.86 -2.05 14.44
N ILE A 52 -11.41 -2.81 15.37
CA ILE A 52 -11.88 -4.18 15.15
C ILE A 52 -13.11 -4.25 14.24
N ALA A 53 -13.83 -3.15 14.05
CA ALA A 53 -15.02 -3.07 13.20
C ALA A 53 -14.73 -3.39 11.72
N ASP A 54 -13.49 -3.15 11.27
CA ASP A 54 -13.02 -3.53 9.93
C ASP A 54 -13.24 -5.03 9.64
N TYR A 55 -12.95 -5.89 10.61
CA TYR A 55 -13.14 -7.34 10.45
C TYR A 55 -14.60 -7.79 10.48
N SER A 56 -15.45 -7.05 11.17
CA SER A 56 -16.87 -7.40 11.29
C SER A 56 -17.73 -6.91 10.13
N GLY A 57 -17.14 -6.19 9.16
CA GLY A 57 -17.87 -5.60 8.04
C GLY A 57 -18.75 -4.42 8.44
N ALA A 58 -18.48 -3.80 9.59
CA ALA A 58 -19.22 -2.65 10.06
C ALA A 58 -18.86 -1.38 9.28
N LEU A 59 -19.62 -0.31 9.52
CA LEU A 59 -19.30 1.03 9.06
C LEU A 59 -18.14 1.59 9.88
N VAL A 60 -17.13 2.11 9.20
CA VAL A 60 -15.97 2.79 9.79
C VAL A 60 -15.84 4.22 9.26
N LEU A 61 -15.13 5.06 9.99
CA LEU A 61 -14.76 6.42 9.59
C LEU A 61 -13.26 6.56 9.63
N GLU A 62 -12.66 6.76 8.47
CA GLU A 62 -11.22 6.82 8.30
C GLU A 62 -10.79 8.15 7.70
N MET A 63 -9.70 8.72 8.18
CA MET A 63 -9.19 10.00 7.69
C MET A 63 -7.84 9.81 6.98
N PRO A 64 -7.72 10.14 5.68
CA PRO A 64 -6.41 10.21 5.04
C PRO A 64 -5.61 11.36 5.67
N ILE A 65 -4.32 11.13 5.91
CA ILE A 65 -3.42 12.14 6.47
C ILE A 65 -2.54 12.77 5.38
N ALA A 66 -1.95 13.92 5.70
CA ALA A 66 -1.04 14.61 4.76
C ALA A 66 0.23 13.79 4.48
N ALA A 67 0.74 13.07 5.49
CA ALA A 67 1.88 12.19 5.31
C ALA A 67 1.55 11.05 4.34
N ALA A 68 2.42 10.82 3.37
CA ALA A 68 2.18 9.85 2.30
C ALA A 68 3.42 9.03 1.97
N THR A 69 3.19 7.90 1.32
CA THR A 69 4.22 7.13 0.63
C THR A 69 4.21 7.52 -0.83
N TRP A 70 5.38 7.81 -1.35
CA TRP A 70 5.63 8.07 -2.76
C TRP A 70 6.36 6.90 -3.38
N LEU A 71 6.00 6.58 -4.60
CA LEU A 71 6.67 5.55 -5.37
C LEU A 71 6.88 6.00 -6.81
N ALA A 72 8.14 5.94 -7.27
CA ALA A 72 8.49 6.15 -8.65
C ALA A 72 8.82 4.80 -9.30
N ALA A 73 8.18 4.49 -10.43
CA ALA A 73 8.34 3.24 -11.18
C ALA A 73 8.80 3.51 -12.61
N GLN A 74 9.79 2.75 -13.08
CA GLN A 74 10.29 2.82 -14.45
C GLN A 74 10.68 1.45 -14.99
N ALA A 75 10.32 1.18 -16.25
CA ALA A 75 10.76 -0.02 -16.96
C ALA A 75 12.30 -0.01 -17.17
N ARG A 76 12.96 -1.18 -16.96
CA ARG A 76 14.39 -1.40 -17.11
C ARG A 76 14.66 -2.43 -18.19
N GLU A 77 15.85 -2.36 -18.84
CA GLU A 77 16.24 -3.38 -19.83
C GLU A 77 16.61 -4.71 -19.18
N ALA A 78 17.36 -4.66 -18.08
CA ALA A 78 17.75 -5.86 -17.36
C ALA A 78 16.51 -6.58 -16.80
N PRO A 79 16.41 -7.91 -16.93
CA PRO A 79 15.26 -8.69 -16.50
C PRO A 79 15.26 -8.89 -14.98
N GLU A 80 15.32 -7.80 -14.24
CA GLU A 80 15.32 -7.77 -12.77
C GLU A 80 14.36 -6.71 -12.26
N ILE A 81 13.86 -6.92 -11.06
CA ILE A 81 13.11 -5.93 -10.28
C ILE A 81 14.07 -5.38 -9.23
N VAL A 82 14.27 -4.07 -9.24
CA VAL A 82 15.11 -3.37 -8.25
C VAL A 82 14.21 -2.47 -7.44
N ILE A 83 14.14 -2.71 -6.14
CA ILE A 83 13.34 -1.92 -5.20
C ILE A 83 14.31 -1.21 -4.26
N GLU A 84 14.23 0.10 -4.19
CA GLU A 84 15.12 0.92 -3.35
C GLU A 84 14.30 1.83 -2.44
N SER A 85 14.70 1.87 -1.16
CA SER A 85 14.20 2.83 -0.17
C SER A 85 15.30 3.16 0.83
N GLY A 86 15.75 4.41 0.82
CA GLY A 86 16.77 4.89 1.75
C GLY A 86 16.35 4.81 3.21
N ASP A 87 15.05 4.94 3.49
CA ASP A 87 14.46 4.91 4.83
C ASP A 87 14.68 3.57 5.54
N MET A 88 14.77 2.47 4.78
CA MET A 88 14.92 1.12 5.32
C MET A 88 16.25 0.94 6.07
N ARG A 89 17.29 1.68 5.71
CA ARG A 89 18.58 1.64 6.42
C ARG A 89 18.44 2.06 7.90
N ALA A 90 17.64 3.07 8.18
CA ALA A 90 17.37 3.53 9.54
C ALA A 90 16.61 2.50 10.38
N LEU A 91 15.90 1.58 9.71
CA LEU A 91 15.17 0.47 10.33
C LEU A 91 15.99 -0.82 10.45
N GLY A 92 17.27 -0.79 10.05
CA GLY A 92 18.16 -1.97 10.07
C GLY A 92 17.90 -2.97 8.94
N ALA A 93 17.16 -2.56 7.91
CA ALA A 93 16.87 -3.37 6.74
C ALA A 93 17.80 -3.03 5.55
N GLU A 94 17.84 -3.90 4.55
CA GLU A 94 18.56 -3.65 3.31
C GLU A 94 17.82 -2.57 2.51
N PRO A 95 18.47 -1.44 2.15
CA PRO A 95 17.79 -0.34 1.43
C PRO A 95 17.51 -0.68 -0.03
N THR A 96 18.20 -1.65 -0.61
CA THR A 96 18.05 -2.05 -2.02
C THR A 96 17.86 -3.56 -2.11
N VAL A 97 16.74 -3.97 -2.70
CA VAL A 97 16.43 -5.39 -2.95
C VAL A 97 16.37 -5.62 -4.45
N ARG A 98 17.10 -6.67 -4.90
CA ARG A 98 17.10 -7.11 -6.31
C ARG A 98 16.50 -8.49 -6.42
N LEU A 99 15.56 -8.66 -7.35
CA LEU A 99 14.83 -9.89 -7.58
C LEU A 99 14.83 -10.20 -9.08
N PRO A 100 15.16 -11.42 -9.50
CA PRO A 100 15.00 -11.82 -10.90
C PRO A 100 13.53 -11.70 -11.31
N LEU A 101 13.28 -11.06 -12.46
CA LEU A 101 11.91 -10.87 -12.97
C LEU A 101 11.16 -12.21 -13.10
N ALA A 102 11.84 -13.24 -13.62
CA ALA A 102 11.26 -14.56 -13.82
C ALA A 102 10.89 -15.28 -12.51
N GLU A 103 11.43 -14.86 -11.35
CA GLU A 103 11.05 -15.43 -10.06
C GLU A 103 9.77 -14.80 -9.50
N ILE A 104 9.46 -13.56 -9.88
CA ILE A 104 8.32 -12.79 -9.36
C ILE A 104 7.14 -12.86 -10.34
N VAL A 105 7.42 -12.76 -11.65
CA VAL A 105 6.42 -12.80 -12.72
C VAL A 105 6.82 -13.90 -13.72
N PRO A 106 6.80 -15.20 -13.33
CA PRO A 106 7.10 -16.33 -14.22
C PRO A 106 6.01 -16.50 -15.29
N ASP A 107 6.15 -17.52 -16.17
CA ASP A 107 5.13 -17.80 -17.18
C ASP A 107 3.78 -18.19 -16.60
N ALA A 108 3.76 -19.00 -15.55
CA ALA A 108 2.57 -19.32 -14.77
C ALA A 108 2.60 -18.54 -13.43
N PRO A 109 1.48 -17.94 -13.03
CA PRO A 109 1.44 -17.17 -11.78
C PRO A 109 1.91 -17.96 -10.56
N LEU A 110 2.65 -17.30 -9.67
CA LEU A 110 3.02 -17.88 -8.39
C LEU A 110 1.76 -18.12 -7.54
N THR A 111 1.77 -19.22 -6.79
CA THR A 111 0.83 -19.34 -5.67
C THR A 111 1.22 -18.34 -4.58
N TYR A 112 0.26 -17.82 -3.84
CA TYR A 112 0.52 -16.89 -2.74
C TYR A 112 1.46 -17.48 -1.67
N ALA A 113 1.29 -18.76 -1.34
CA ALA A 113 2.19 -19.44 -0.40
C ALA A 113 3.65 -19.47 -0.88
N ARG A 114 3.86 -19.65 -2.19
CA ARG A 114 5.22 -19.60 -2.77
C ARG A 114 5.79 -18.20 -2.77
N ALA A 115 4.97 -17.20 -3.12
CA ALA A 115 5.36 -15.79 -3.09
C ALA A 115 5.73 -15.35 -1.65
N HIS A 116 4.90 -15.69 -0.68
CA HIS A 116 5.18 -15.46 0.74
C HIS A 116 6.53 -16.04 1.16
N ALA A 117 6.73 -17.34 0.94
CA ALA A 117 7.97 -18.02 1.32
C ALA A 117 9.21 -17.40 0.65
N LEU A 118 9.08 -16.95 -0.61
CA LEU A 118 10.18 -16.33 -1.36
C LEU A 118 10.53 -14.93 -0.82
N LEU A 119 9.51 -14.10 -0.63
CA LEU A 119 9.69 -12.66 -0.35
C LEU A 119 9.92 -12.35 1.12
N THR A 120 9.55 -13.26 2.04
CA THR A 120 9.72 -13.08 3.49
C THR A 120 10.84 -13.92 4.10
N ALA A 121 11.57 -14.70 3.31
CA ALA A 121 12.65 -15.60 3.78
C ALA A 121 13.78 -14.86 4.52
N ASP A 122 14.14 -13.66 4.09
CA ASP A 122 15.15 -12.82 4.75
C ASP A 122 14.46 -11.63 5.43
N PRO A 123 14.45 -11.55 6.77
CA PRO A 123 13.80 -10.46 7.51
C PRO A 123 14.31 -9.06 7.13
N ARG A 124 15.59 -8.94 6.70
CA ARG A 124 16.15 -7.65 6.30
C ARG A 124 15.62 -7.15 4.96
N ARG A 125 15.07 -8.04 4.14
CA ARG A 125 14.53 -7.79 2.81
C ARG A 125 13.01 -7.91 2.74
N ALA A 126 12.38 -8.42 3.81
CA ALA A 126 10.93 -8.71 3.87
C ALA A 126 10.05 -7.47 3.64
N TRP A 127 10.55 -6.25 3.90
CA TRP A 127 9.83 -5.02 3.58
C TRP A 127 9.52 -4.89 2.09
N ALA A 128 10.37 -5.43 1.21
CA ALA A 128 10.15 -5.38 -0.23
C ALA A 128 8.98 -6.28 -0.69
N ALA A 129 8.47 -7.17 0.17
CA ALA A 129 7.31 -8.01 -0.11
C ALA A 129 6.05 -7.18 -0.37
N TYR A 130 5.91 -6.01 0.24
CA TYR A 130 4.81 -5.08 -0.03
C TYR A 130 4.81 -4.59 -1.47
N ALA A 131 5.97 -4.24 -2.01
CA ALA A 131 6.11 -3.77 -3.39
C ALA A 131 6.18 -4.93 -4.41
N ALA A 132 7.03 -5.95 -4.18
CA ALA A 132 7.13 -7.10 -5.07
C ALA A 132 5.83 -7.92 -5.10
N GLY A 133 5.11 -7.99 -3.97
CA GLY A 133 3.81 -8.65 -3.85
C GLY A 133 2.73 -8.03 -4.74
N ALA A 134 2.79 -6.72 -4.97
CA ALA A 134 1.88 -6.06 -5.91
C ALA A 134 2.01 -6.64 -7.33
N LEU A 135 3.24 -6.92 -7.79
CA LEU A 135 3.47 -7.56 -9.09
C LEU A 135 2.92 -8.98 -9.13
N VAL A 136 3.13 -9.75 -8.04
CA VAL A 136 2.59 -11.10 -7.90
C VAL A 136 1.07 -11.08 -7.98
N VAL A 137 0.41 -10.17 -7.25
CA VAL A 137 -1.05 -10.07 -7.21
C VAL A 137 -1.60 -9.63 -8.58
N LEU A 138 -1.00 -8.63 -9.24
CA LEU A 138 -1.40 -8.23 -10.59
C LEU A 138 -1.29 -9.36 -11.60
N HIS A 139 -0.25 -10.18 -11.48
CA HIS A 139 -0.08 -11.34 -12.35
C HIS A 139 -1.10 -12.45 -12.01
N ALA A 140 -1.29 -12.78 -10.73
CA ALA A 140 -2.17 -13.87 -10.30
C ALA A 140 -3.66 -13.57 -10.55
N GLU A 141 -4.10 -12.34 -10.25
CA GLU A 141 -5.51 -11.97 -10.29
C GLU A 141 -5.97 -11.47 -11.67
N LEU A 142 -5.08 -10.76 -12.40
CA LEU A 142 -5.42 -10.11 -13.65
C LEU A 142 -4.67 -10.66 -14.86
N GLY A 143 -3.79 -11.65 -14.69
CA GLY A 143 -2.95 -12.19 -15.75
C GLY A 143 -1.95 -11.20 -16.33
N ARG A 144 -1.72 -10.07 -15.64
CA ARG A 144 -0.84 -9.01 -16.14
C ARG A 144 0.63 -9.42 -16.04
N ARG A 145 1.42 -9.04 -17.03
CA ARG A 145 2.85 -9.38 -17.11
C ARG A 145 3.69 -8.14 -17.34
N LEU A 146 4.95 -8.21 -16.90
CA LEU A 146 5.96 -7.23 -17.21
C LEU A 146 6.81 -7.74 -18.39
N PRO A 147 6.86 -7.01 -19.50
CA PRO A 147 7.70 -7.41 -20.63
C PRO A 147 9.19 -7.12 -20.39
N HIS A 148 9.51 -6.29 -19.40
CA HIS A 148 10.86 -5.82 -19.09
C HIS A 148 11.07 -5.81 -17.57
N GLY A 149 12.33 -5.60 -17.12
CA GLY A 149 12.60 -5.36 -15.70
C GLY A 149 11.97 -4.08 -15.19
N LEU A 150 12.05 -3.85 -13.89
CA LEU A 150 11.40 -2.74 -13.21
C LEU A 150 12.31 -2.12 -12.15
N GLY A 151 12.39 -0.79 -12.12
CA GLY A 151 12.98 -0.03 -11.02
C GLY A 151 11.88 0.64 -10.22
N LEU A 152 11.89 0.44 -8.91
CA LEU A 152 10.97 1.04 -7.95
C LEU A 152 11.79 1.82 -6.91
N LEU A 153 11.57 3.13 -6.83
CA LEU A 153 12.13 3.98 -5.78
C LEU A 153 11.00 4.39 -4.85
N VAL A 154 11.14 4.04 -3.57
CA VAL A 154 10.15 4.28 -2.52
C VAL A 154 10.70 5.26 -1.51
N TRP A 155 9.90 6.24 -1.10
CA TRP A 155 10.14 7.04 0.10
C TRP A 155 8.82 7.33 0.80
N SER A 156 8.85 7.41 2.12
CA SER A 156 7.62 7.54 2.89
C SER A 156 7.77 8.57 4.01
N GLU A 157 6.78 9.44 4.11
CA GLU A 157 6.59 10.33 5.25
C GLU A 157 5.67 9.68 6.31
N VAL A 158 5.06 8.54 6.01
CA VAL A 158 4.19 7.81 6.94
C VAL A 158 5.04 7.04 7.95
N PRO A 159 4.96 7.35 9.25
CA PRO A 159 5.78 6.69 10.26
C PRO A 159 5.51 5.18 10.34
N VAL A 160 6.56 4.38 10.16
CA VAL A 160 6.45 2.91 10.18
C VAL A 160 6.18 2.39 11.59
N GLY A 161 5.19 1.50 11.74
CA GLY A 161 4.84 0.84 13.00
C GLY A 161 4.15 1.74 14.03
N LYS A 162 3.53 2.83 13.60
CA LYS A 162 2.80 3.78 14.44
C LYS A 162 1.27 3.72 14.27
N GLY A 163 0.75 2.70 13.59
CA GLY A 163 -0.68 2.55 13.36
C GLY A 163 -1.28 3.54 12.37
N LEU A 164 -0.46 4.12 11.48
CA LEU A 164 -0.87 5.08 10.44
C LEU A 164 -0.91 4.48 9.05
N SER A 165 -0.99 3.15 8.94
CA SER A 165 -1.13 2.37 7.69
C SER A 165 -0.03 2.63 6.65
N SER A 166 1.22 2.63 7.10
CA SER A 166 2.37 2.76 6.18
C SER A 166 2.47 1.59 5.19
N SER A 167 2.02 0.39 5.55
CA SER A 167 1.94 -0.78 4.65
C SER A 167 0.96 -0.54 3.52
N ALA A 168 -0.29 -0.20 3.83
CA ALA A 168 -1.32 0.07 2.85
C ALA A 168 -0.93 1.21 1.90
N ALA A 169 -0.34 2.29 2.44
CA ALA A 169 0.18 3.39 1.62
C ALA A 169 1.26 2.91 0.64
N LEU A 170 2.17 2.02 1.05
CA LEU A 170 3.18 1.45 0.16
C LEU A 170 2.57 0.54 -0.91
N GLU A 171 1.63 -0.31 -0.54
CA GLU A 171 0.94 -1.22 -1.46
C GLU A 171 0.14 -0.46 -2.51
N VAL A 172 -0.66 0.51 -2.08
CA VAL A 172 -1.50 1.34 -2.96
C VAL A 172 -0.62 2.15 -3.91
N ALA A 173 0.40 2.86 -3.41
CA ALA A 173 1.33 3.61 -4.26
C ALA A 173 2.05 2.70 -5.27
N THR A 174 2.41 1.46 -4.86
CA THR A 174 3.05 0.51 -5.77
C THR A 174 2.11 0.08 -6.88
N LEU A 175 0.89 -0.34 -6.54
CA LEU A 175 -0.10 -0.78 -7.53
C LEU A 175 -0.45 0.35 -8.50
N GLU A 176 -0.63 1.57 -8.01
CA GLU A 176 -0.95 2.75 -8.82
C GLU A 176 0.17 3.06 -9.83
N ALA A 177 1.44 3.09 -9.39
CA ALA A 177 2.57 3.38 -10.26
C ALA A 177 2.88 2.24 -11.26
N VAL A 178 2.63 0.99 -10.88
CA VAL A 178 3.03 -0.20 -11.66
C VAL A 178 1.92 -0.67 -12.60
N ALA A 179 0.64 -0.48 -12.25
CA ALA A 179 -0.47 -0.93 -13.07
C ALA A 179 -0.41 -0.44 -14.54
N PRO A 180 -0.04 0.82 -14.83
CA PRO A 180 0.14 1.30 -16.21
C PRO A 180 1.21 0.54 -16.98
N LEU A 181 2.29 0.12 -16.32
CA LEU A 181 3.38 -0.67 -16.92
C LEU A 181 3.00 -2.14 -17.15
N MET A 182 1.95 -2.60 -16.48
CA MET A 182 1.45 -3.99 -16.56
C MET A 182 0.08 -4.10 -17.23
N GLY A 183 -0.32 -3.18 -18.08
CA GLY A 183 -1.53 -3.32 -18.90
C GLY A 183 -2.64 -2.30 -18.66
N GLY A 184 -2.38 -1.24 -17.89
CA GLY A 184 -3.28 -0.10 -17.73
C GLY A 184 -3.74 0.16 -16.29
N ALA A 185 -4.36 1.32 -16.08
CA ALA A 185 -4.87 1.73 -14.77
C ALA A 185 -5.91 0.75 -14.21
N ILE A 186 -6.11 0.81 -12.91
CA ILE A 186 -7.10 0.02 -12.15
C ILE A 186 -7.98 1.01 -11.41
N ALA A 187 -9.28 0.72 -11.30
CA ALA A 187 -10.19 1.54 -10.50
C ALA A 187 -9.80 1.49 -9.02
N ASP A 188 -9.86 2.62 -8.33
CA ASP A 188 -9.32 2.80 -6.97
C ASP A 188 -9.81 1.76 -5.97
N ARG A 189 -11.10 1.40 -6.02
CA ARG A 189 -11.66 0.35 -5.16
C ARG A 189 -11.03 -1.03 -5.43
N ASP A 190 -10.90 -1.39 -6.71
CA ASP A 190 -10.32 -2.68 -7.09
C ASP A 190 -8.82 -2.70 -6.76
N LEU A 191 -8.16 -1.56 -6.91
CA LEU A 191 -6.76 -1.37 -6.52
C LEU A 191 -6.58 -1.59 -5.01
N ALA A 192 -7.46 -1.02 -4.17
CA ALA A 192 -7.45 -1.23 -2.73
C ALA A 192 -7.66 -2.71 -2.34
N LEU A 193 -8.56 -3.42 -3.02
CA LEU A 193 -8.79 -4.84 -2.81
C LEU A 193 -7.60 -5.70 -3.23
N LEU A 194 -6.89 -5.33 -4.29
CA LEU A 194 -5.64 -5.98 -4.69
C LEU A 194 -4.52 -5.70 -3.69
N ALA A 195 -4.42 -4.47 -3.15
CA ALA A 195 -3.48 -4.12 -2.10
C ALA A 195 -3.71 -4.96 -0.84
N GLN A 196 -4.96 -5.13 -0.40
CA GLN A 196 -5.29 -6.02 0.71
C GLN A 196 -4.82 -7.46 0.47
N LYS A 197 -4.90 -7.97 -0.76
CA LYS A 197 -4.40 -9.31 -1.09
C LYS A 197 -2.88 -9.39 -0.96
N VAL A 198 -2.14 -8.32 -1.30
CA VAL A 198 -0.70 -8.26 -1.07
C VAL A 198 -0.39 -8.46 0.42
N GLU A 199 -1.04 -7.69 1.28
CA GLU A 199 -0.80 -7.73 2.72
C GLU A 199 -1.21 -9.08 3.33
N ASN A 200 -2.43 -9.56 3.02
CA ASN A 200 -2.95 -10.80 3.60
C ASN A 200 -2.23 -12.06 3.11
N PHE A 201 -1.88 -12.14 1.83
CA PHE A 201 -1.45 -13.40 1.22
C PHE A 201 0.03 -13.44 0.88
N VAL A 202 0.65 -12.31 0.53
CA VAL A 202 2.08 -12.28 0.19
C VAL A 202 2.90 -11.89 1.39
N VAL A 203 2.54 -10.81 2.10
CA VAL A 203 3.24 -10.40 3.32
C VAL A 203 2.88 -11.32 4.49
N GLY A 204 1.63 -11.80 4.55
CA GLY A 204 1.13 -12.67 5.60
C GLY A 204 0.64 -11.93 6.84
N ALA A 205 0.31 -10.64 6.70
CA ALA A 205 -0.28 -9.83 7.75
C ALA A 205 -1.81 -9.79 7.59
N PRO A 206 -2.59 -10.39 8.51
CA PRO A 206 -4.04 -10.51 8.36
C PRO A 206 -4.73 -9.19 8.68
N CYS A 207 -4.86 -8.30 7.69
CA CYS A 207 -5.57 -7.04 7.81
C CYS A 207 -7.01 -7.10 7.28
N GLY A 208 -7.85 -6.12 7.67
CA GLY A 208 -9.11 -5.79 7.01
C GLY A 208 -8.87 -4.98 5.71
N VAL A 209 -9.81 -4.14 5.32
CA VAL A 209 -9.73 -3.40 4.04
C VAL A 209 -9.69 -1.87 4.23
N MET A 210 -10.01 -1.39 5.44
CA MET A 210 -10.18 0.05 5.68
C MET A 210 -8.92 0.86 5.34
N ASP A 211 -7.74 0.30 5.60
CA ASP A 211 -6.45 0.95 5.40
C ASP A 211 -6.21 1.23 3.92
N GLN A 212 -6.32 0.19 3.09
CA GLN A 212 -6.11 0.29 1.66
C GLN A 212 -7.19 1.12 0.97
N MET A 213 -8.45 0.98 1.42
CA MET A 213 -9.56 1.79 0.91
C MET A 213 -9.37 3.27 1.20
N THR A 214 -8.88 3.61 2.40
CA THR A 214 -8.62 5.01 2.76
C THR A 214 -7.42 5.57 2.00
N SER A 215 -6.38 4.77 1.83
CA SER A 215 -5.20 5.16 1.08
C SER A 215 -5.49 5.40 -0.41
N ALA A 216 -6.42 4.63 -1.01
CA ALA A 216 -6.79 4.74 -2.42
C ALA A 216 -7.93 5.75 -2.71
N LEU A 217 -8.88 5.90 -1.79
CA LEU A 217 -10.14 6.63 -2.03
C LEU A 217 -10.34 7.83 -1.11
N GLY A 218 -9.48 7.99 -0.11
CA GLY A 218 -9.56 9.09 0.85
C GLY A 218 -9.38 10.45 0.17
N ARG A 219 -10.13 11.44 0.62
CA ARG A 219 -10.06 12.81 0.13
C ARG A 219 -9.59 13.75 1.22
N ARG A 220 -8.82 14.75 0.84
CA ARG A 220 -8.36 15.80 1.74
C ARG A 220 -9.56 16.42 2.49
N ASP A 221 -9.39 16.64 3.78
CA ASP A 221 -10.39 17.25 4.69
C ASP A 221 -11.72 16.49 4.76
N HIS A 222 -11.72 15.18 4.45
CA HIS A 222 -12.91 14.33 4.55
C HIS A 222 -12.60 13.04 5.30
N LEU A 223 -13.58 12.57 6.05
CA LEU A 223 -13.61 11.20 6.55
C LEU A 223 -14.23 10.30 5.47
N LEU A 224 -13.58 9.19 5.18
CA LEU A 224 -14.14 8.15 4.35
C LEU A 224 -15.14 7.34 5.17
N GLU A 225 -16.40 7.30 4.76
CA GLU A 225 -17.41 6.41 5.30
C GLU A 225 -17.37 5.09 4.53
N LEU A 226 -16.97 4.01 5.19
CA LEU A 226 -16.75 2.73 4.55
C LEU A 226 -17.47 1.62 5.30
N VAL A 227 -18.32 0.85 4.59
CA VAL A 227 -18.79 -0.46 5.03
C VAL A 227 -17.73 -1.48 4.59
N CYS A 228 -17.01 -2.07 5.54
CA CYS A 228 -15.83 -2.88 5.25
C CYS A 228 -16.11 -4.18 4.51
N GLN A 229 -17.30 -4.70 4.59
CA GLN A 229 -17.78 -5.84 3.79
C GLN A 229 -19.12 -5.50 3.15
N PRO A 230 -19.18 -5.39 1.82
CA PRO A 230 -18.22 -5.80 0.78
C PRO A 230 -17.22 -4.73 0.31
N ALA A 231 -16.70 -3.88 1.18
CA ALA A 231 -15.83 -2.74 0.87
C ALA A 231 -16.55 -1.67 0.03
N GLU A 232 -17.63 -1.14 0.59
CA GLU A 232 -18.50 -0.15 -0.05
C GLU A 232 -18.30 1.23 0.60
N VAL A 233 -17.92 2.21 -0.22
CA VAL A 233 -17.86 3.61 0.22
C VAL A 233 -19.28 4.18 0.20
N THR A 234 -19.79 4.51 1.38
CA THR A 234 -21.15 5.06 1.54
C THR A 234 -21.16 6.59 1.53
N GLY A 235 -20.01 7.21 1.79
CA GLY A 235 -19.90 8.67 1.79
C GLY A 235 -18.48 9.20 1.97
N GLN A 236 -18.39 10.52 1.85
CA GLN A 236 -17.21 11.33 2.17
C GLN A 236 -17.70 12.47 3.05
N LEU A 237 -17.47 12.36 4.37
CA LEU A 237 -17.92 13.35 5.33
C LEU A 237 -16.87 14.46 5.47
N ARG A 238 -17.21 15.67 5.03
CA ARG A 238 -16.30 16.81 5.21
C ARG A 238 -16.07 17.10 6.69
N VAL A 239 -14.81 17.21 7.08
CA VAL A 239 -14.44 17.66 8.42
C VAL A 239 -14.72 19.16 8.54
N PRO A 240 -15.47 19.62 9.55
CA PRO A 240 -15.69 21.04 9.79
C PRO A 240 -14.36 21.77 10.04
N ASP A 241 -14.28 23.03 9.60
CA ASP A 241 -13.02 23.81 9.69
C ASP A 241 -12.59 24.16 11.13
N ASP A 242 -13.46 23.98 12.11
CA ASP A 242 -13.21 24.17 13.54
C ASP A 242 -12.88 22.87 14.29
N ILE A 243 -12.77 21.74 13.57
CA ILE A 243 -12.40 20.43 14.12
C ILE A 243 -11.05 20.02 13.59
N GLU A 244 -10.16 19.62 14.48
CA GLU A 244 -8.86 19.04 14.13
C GLU A 244 -8.71 17.66 14.80
N PHE A 245 -8.21 16.67 14.03
CA PHE A 245 -7.85 15.36 14.55
C PHE A 245 -6.36 15.31 14.84
N VAL A 246 -6.01 14.94 16.07
CA VAL A 246 -4.61 14.85 16.52
C VAL A 246 -4.29 13.44 16.96
N GLY A 247 -3.31 12.82 16.32
CA GLY A 247 -2.74 11.54 16.73
C GLY A 247 -1.56 11.74 17.68
N LEU A 248 -1.58 11.08 18.85
CA LEU A 248 -0.47 11.06 19.79
C LEU A 248 0.26 9.72 19.69
N ASP A 249 1.57 9.78 19.41
CA ASP A 249 2.41 8.58 19.44
C ASP A 249 2.56 8.07 20.88
N SER A 250 2.05 6.87 21.14
CA SER A 250 2.17 6.21 22.45
C SER A 250 3.59 5.75 22.79
N GLY A 251 4.52 5.80 21.84
CA GLY A 251 5.87 5.25 21.98
C GLY A 251 5.93 3.71 21.82
N ILE A 252 4.79 3.04 21.71
CA ILE A 252 4.71 1.59 21.53
C ILE A 252 4.74 1.28 20.03
N ARG A 253 5.66 0.44 19.60
CA ARG A 253 5.67 -0.06 18.19
C ARG A 253 4.59 -1.11 18.00
N HIS A 254 3.76 -0.91 17.00
CA HIS A 254 2.78 -1.88 16.58
C HIS A 254 3.42 -2.90 15.63
N ALA A 255 3.25 -4.20 15.93
CA ALA A 255 3.70 -5.28 15.04
C ALA A 255 2.49 -6.05 14.52
N VAL A 256 2.17 -5.88 13.25
CA VAL A 256 0.99 -6.49 12.58
C VAL A 256 1.11 -8.01 12.42
N THR A 257 2.31 -8.57 12.60
CA THR A 257 2.63 -10.00 12.38
C THR A 257 2.57 -10.85 13.65
N GLY A 258 2.08 -10.30 14.77
CA GLY A 258 2.00 -11.02 16.05
C GLY A 258 0.81 -11.99 16.14
N ALA A 259 0.98 -13.07 16.92
CA ALA A 259 -0.09 -14.03 17.23
C ALA A 259 -1.35 -13.35 17.82
N ASP A 260 -1.17 -12.24 18.52
CA ASP A 260 -2.25 -11.47 19.14
C ASP A 260 -3.21 -10.88 18.10
N TYR A 261 -2.68 -10.39 16.96
CA TYR A 261 -3.49 -9.80 15.90
C TYR A 261 -4.40 -10.84 15.23
N GLY A 262 -3.87 -12.03 14.94
CA GLY A 262 -4.67 -13.16 14.45
C GLY A 262 -5.76 -13.61 15.42
N THR A 263 -5.45 -13.60 16.73
CA THR A 263 -6.40 -13.92 17.79
C THR A 263 -7.55 -12.92 17.87
N VAL A 264 -7.23 -11.63 17.82
CA VAL A 264 -8.24 -10.55 17.84
C VAL A 264 -9.14 -10.62 16.61
N ARG A 265 -8.57 -10.85 15.42
CA ARG A 265 -9.33 -11.05 14.18
C ARG A 265 -10.28 -12.25 14.29
N ALA A 266 -9.78 -13.40 14.76
CA ALA A 266 -10.60 -14.60 14.95
C ALA A 266 -11.75 -14.34 15.94
N ALA A 267 -11.47 -13.63 17.05
CA ALA A 267 -12.49 -13.28 18.02
C ALA A 267 -13.59 -12.36 17.43
N ALA A 268 -13.22 -11.40 16.56
CA ALA A 268 -14.19 -10.55 15.87
C ALA A 268 -15.13 -11.36 14.98
N PHE A 269 -14.61 -12.27 14.16
CA PHE A 269 -15.44 -13.13 13.32
C PHE A 269 -16.30 -14.10 14.15
N MET A 270 -15.80 -14.62 15.24
CA MET A 270 -16.58 -15.45 16.17
C MET A 270 -17.73 -14.65 16.76
N GLY A 271 -17.46 -13.44 17.27
CA GLY A 271 -18.49 -12.54 17.80
C GLY A 271 -19.54 -12.18 16.76
N TYR A 272 -19.14 -11.86 15.54
CA TYR A 272 -20.04 -11.60 14.42
C TYR A 272 -20.99 -12.79 14.17
N ARG A 273 -20.45 -14.02 14.06
CA ARG A 273 -21.27 -15.23 13.88
C ARG A 273 -22.24 -15.49 15.02
N MET A 274 -21.81 -15.25 16.26
CA MET A 274 -22.69 -15.43 17.43
C MET A 274 -23.85 -14.43 17.41
N ILE A 275 -23.59 -13.17 17.07
CA ILE A 275 -24.63 -12.12 16.94
C ILE A 275 -25.58 -12.45 15.79
N ALA A 276 -25.06 -12.82 14.61
CA ALA A 276 -25.86 -13.17 13.45
C ALA A 276 -26.78 -14.37 13.75
N ALA A 277 -26.24 -15.40 14.37
CA ALA A 277 -27.03 -16.58 14.79
C ALA A 277 -28.14 -16.22 15.79
N SER A 278 -27.85 -15.34 16.75
CA SER A 278 -28.84 -14.87 17.74
C SER A 278 -29.93 -13.99 17.10
N ALA A 279 -29.61 -13.29 16.03
CA ALA A 279 -30.54 -12.49 15.23
C ALA A 279 -31.30 -13.30 14.18
N GLY A 280 -31.03 -14.59 14.02
CA GLY A 280 -31.63 -15.45 12.97
C GLY A 280 -31.14 -15.11 11.56
N ALA A 281 -30.01 -14.40 11.43
CA ALA A 281 -29.39 -14.08 10.17
C ALA A 281 -28.39 -15.17 9.74
N ALA A 282 -28.26 -15.39 8.43
CA ALA A 282 -27.18 -16.20 7.87
C ALA A 282 -25.86 -15.40 8.01
N ALA A 283 -24.82 -16.03 8.59
CA ALA A 283 -23.50 -15.44 8.77
C ALA A 283 -22.53 -15.92 7.68
#